data_f473885b3d3260b8de9785290d2909b6
#
_entry.id   f473885b3d3260b8de9785290d2909b6
#
_cell.length_a   1.000
_cell.length_b   1.000
_cell.length_c   1.000
_cell.angle_alpha   90.00
_cell.angle_beta   90.00
_cell.angle_gamma   90.00
#
_symmetry.space_group_name_H-M   'P 1'
#
loop_
_entity.id
_entity.type
_entity.pdbx_description
1 polymer ?
#
loop_
_entity_poly.entity_id
_entity_poly.type
_entity_poly.pdbx_seq_one_letter_code
_entity_poly.pdbx_strand_id
1 'polypeptide(L)'
;MKKIIFLITILFLVSSFTLASANSNTSLKNYLDEKDIENATTQIYLLNRCSAIYAYASGIILKTDAVTSKNFIETSNSLLFKSVELMVIDEEKKLEEAQKKAEENRKELFNNYITDGKKNWEKNKSHFKGSYISEDMAVCSKLTEDK
;
A
#
# COMPACT_ATOMS: atom_id res chain seq x y z
N MET A 1 65.43 19.44 3.46
CA MET A 1 64.64 18.17 3.43
C MET A 1 63.22 18.51 3.78
N LYS A 2 62.34 18.68 2.77
CA LYS A 2 60.90 19.02 2.96
C LYS A 2 60.09 17.74 2.92
N LYS A 3 59.47 17.39 4.06
CA LYS A 3 58.53 16.25 4.15
C LYS A 3 57.18 16.70 3.57
N ILE A 4 56.78 16.13 2.44
CA ILE A 4 55.46 16.28 1.84
C ILE A 4 54.54 15.28 2.53
N ILE A 5 53.61 15.80 3.33
CA ILE A 5 52.54 15.01 3.93
C ILE A 5 51.41 14.91 2.90
N PHE A 6 51.21 13.70 2.35
CA PHE A 6 50.10 13.38 1.45
C PHE A 6 48.85 13.15 2.29
N LEU A 7 47.96 14.14 2.27
CA LEU A 7 46.66 14.05 2.92
C LEU A 7 45.70 13.34 1.96
N ILE A 8 45.47 12.05 2.19
CA ILE A 8 44.45 11.28 1.42
C ILE A 8 43.11 11.59 2.03
N THR A 9 42.37 12.46 1.34
CA THR A 9 40.94 12.74 1.64
C THR A 9 40.13 11.62 1.06
N ILE A 10 39.73 10.66 1.89
CA ILE A 10 38.75 9.62 1.53
C ILE A 10 37.38 10.27 1.52
N LEU A 11 36.90 10.58 0.32
CA LEU A 11 35.53 11.06 0.09
C LEU A 11 34.58 9.87 0.22
N PHE A 12 33.98 9.69 1.40
CA PHE A 12 32.89 8.74 1.61
C PHE A 12 31.66 9.26 0.83
N LEU A 13 31.45 8.72 -0.36
CA LEU A 13 30.17 8.80 -1.08
C LEU A 13 29.15 7.96 -0.31
N VAL A 14 28.45 8.60 0.61
CA VAL A 14 27.25 8.02 1.22
C VAL A 14 26.17 8.05 0.12
N SER A 15 26.05 6.94 -0.61
CA SER A 15 24.93 6.71 -1.50
C SER A 15 23.69 6.57 -0.63
N SER A 16 22.97 7.69 -0.46
CA SER A 16 21.65 7.69 0.14
C SER A 16 20.73 6.90 -0.80
N PHE A 17 20.51 5.62 -0.49
CA PHE A 17 19.39 4.88 -1.05
C PHE A 17 18.11 5.55 -0.56
N THR A 18 17.62 6.50 -1.32
CA THR A 18 16.24 6.95 -1.17
C THR A 18 15.38 5.76 -1.60
N LEU A 19 14.84 5.04 -0.62
CA LEU A 19 13.67 4.21 -0.81
C LEU A 19 12.64 5.11 -1.47
N ALA A 20 12.36 4.90 -2.75
CA ALA A 20 11.29 5.58 -3.44
C ALA A 20 10.00 5.19 -2.73
N SER A 21 9.57 6.04 -1.80
CA SER A 21 8.23 5.96 -1.21
C SER A 21 7.28 6.02 -2.39
N ALA A 22 6.60 4.91 -2.67
CA ALA A 22 5.60 4.86 -3.73
C ALA A 22 4.63 6.02 -3.46
N ASN A 23 4.56 6.94 -4.42
CA ASN A 23 3.83 8.18 -4.27
C ASN A 23 2.37 7.82 -3.94
N SER A 24 1.93 8.01 -2.71
CA SER A 24 0.60 7.60 -2.21
C SER A 24 -0.57 8.19 -3.02
N ASN A 25 -0.28 9.18 -3.85
CA ASN A 25 -1.24 9.88 -4.69
C ASN A 25 -1.40 9.28 -6.10
N THR A 26 -0.60 8.27 -6.47
CA THR A 26 -0.76 7.56 -7.74
C THR A 26 -1.83 6.49 -7.59
N SER A 27 -2.81 6.43 -8.52
CA SER A 27 -3.83 5.38 -8.49
C SER A 27 -3.20 3.99 -8.66
N LEU A 28 -3.84 2.98 -8.07
CA LEU A 28 -3.41 1.60 -8.21
C LEU A 28 -3.38 1.15 -9.67
N LYS A 29 -4.32 1.65 -10.49
CA LYS A 29 -4.33 1.41 -11.93
C LYS A 29 -3.01 1.87 -12.56
N ASN A 30 -2.63 3.13 -12.35
CA ASN A 30 -1.39 3.69 -12.92
C ASN A 30 -0.14 2.95 -12.39
N TYR A 31 -0.15 2.56 -11.12
CA TYR A 31 0.94 1.76 -10.56
C TYR A 31 1.07 0.40 -11.28
N LEU A 32 -0.04 -0.29 -11.54
CA LEU A 32 -0.04 -1.60 -12.20
C LEU A 32 0.30 -1.51 -13.71
N ASP A 33 -0.05 -0.40 -14.38
CA ASP A 33 0.32 -0.17 -15.78
C ASP A 33 1.86 -0.10 -15.98
N GLU A 34 2.62 0.23 -14.92
CA GLU A 34 4.08 0.36 -14.92
C GLU A 34 4.81 -0.86 -14.33
N LYS A 35 4.10 -1.83 -13.79
CA LYS A 35 4.67 -2.95 -13.03
C LYS A 35 4.26 -4.30 -13.62
N ASP A 36 5.16 -5.26 -13.47
CA ASP A 36 4.88 -6.64 -13.77
C ASP A 36 3.96 -7.25 -12.68
N ILE A 37 2.75 -7.62 -13.06
CA ILE A 37 1.75 -8.22 -12.16
C ILE A 37 2.14 -9.63 -11.71
N GLU A 38 2.99 -10.34 -12.44
CA GLU A 38 3.48 -11.65 -12.06
C GLU A 38 4.55 -11.57 -10.95
N ASN A 39 5.09 -10.38 -10.71
CA ASN A 39 6.09 -10.18 -9.67
C ASN A 39 5.45 -10.22 -8.27
N ALA A 40 5.98 -11.07 -7.38
CA ALA A 40 5.46 -11.25 -6.01
C ALA A 40 5.37 -9.93 -5.23
N THR A 41 6.39 -9.07 -5.31
CA THR A 41 6.37 -7.76 -4.63
C THR A 41 5.24 -6.86 -5.13
N THR A 42 4.93 -6.90 -6.44
CA THR A 42 3.79 -6.17 -7.02
C THR A 42 2.47 -6.73 -6.51
N GLN A 43 2.32 -8.05 -6.44
CA GLN A 43 1.13 -8.70 -5.91
C GLN A 43 0.93 -8.41 -4.43
N ILE A 44 1.99 -8.49 -3.62
CA ILE A 44 1.97 -8.15 -2.20
C ILE A 44 1.51 -6.70 -1.99
N TYR A 45 2.04 -5.77 -2.78
CA TYR A 45 1.62 -4.37 -2.71
C TYR A 45 0.14 -4.19 -3.09
N LEU A 46 -0.31 -4.82 -4.19
CA LEU A 46 -1.71 -4.82 -4.63
C LEU A 46 -2.64 -5.33 -3.52
N LEU A 47 -2.33 -6.47 -2.92
CA LEU A 47 -3.13 -7.07 -1.85
C LEU A 47 -3.19 -6.19 -0.60
N ASN A 48 -2.08 -5.62 -0.16
CA ASN A 48 -2.04 -4.69 0.97
C ASN A 48 -2.86 -3.42 0.69
N ARG A 49 -2.75 -2.87 -0.52
CA ARG A 49 -3.46 -1.66 -0.90
C ARG A 49 -4.96 -1.91 -1.00
N CYS A 50 -5.38 -3.04 -1.57
CA CYS A 50 -6.77 -3.46 -1.60
C CYS A 50 -7.32 -3.79 -0.20
N SER A 51 -6.53 -4.42 0.66
CA SER A 51 -6.89 -4.62 2.06
C SER A 51 -7.14 -3.28 2.76
N ALA A 52 -6.26 -2.30 2.58
CA ALA A 52 -6.38 -0.99 3.20
C ALA A 52 -7.62 -0.21 2.73
N ILE A 53 -7.93 -0.21 1.42
CA ILE A 53 -9.09 0.52 0.91
C ILE A 53 -10.41 -0.11 1.34
N TYR A 54 -10.52 -1.45 1.42
CA TYR A 54 -11.70 -2.11 1.96
C TYR A 54 -11.91 -1.80 3.45
N ALA A 55 -10.84 -1.77 4.26
CA ALA A 55 -10.92 -1.33 5.65
C ALA A 55 -11.40 0.13 5.76
N TYR A 56 -10.86 1.02 4.90
CA TYR A 56 -11.27 2.42 4.85
C TYR A 56 -12.74 2.56 4.45
N ALA A 57 -13.18 1.90 3.38
CA ALA A 57 -14.56 1.93 2.91
C ALA A 57 -15.53 1.39 3.96
N SER A 58 -15.16 0.30 4.66
CA SER A 58 -15.93 -0.24 5.78
C SER A 58 -16.20 0.84 6.83
N GLY A 59 -15.18 1.58 7.27
CA GLY A 59 -15.31 2.66 8.25
C GLY A 59 -16.24 3.79 7.78
N ILE A 60 -16.19 4.14 6.51
CA ILE A 60 -17.03 5.22 5.94
C ILE A 60 -18.52 4.84 5.94
N ILE A 61 -18.86 3.60 5.57
CA ILE A 61 -20.27 3.18 5.40
C ILE A 61 -20.87 2.56 6.67
N LEU A 62 -20.09 2.32 7.72
CA LEU A 62 -20.52 1.59 8.92
C LEU A 62 -21.85 2.09 9.52
N LYS A 63 -22.07 3.40 9.53
CA LYS A 63 -23.29 4.00 10.10
C LYS A 63 -24.51 3.92 9.17
N THR A 64 -24.30 3.74 7.87
CA THR A 64 -25.36 3.73 6.86
C THR A 64 -25.69 2.34 6.35
N ASP A 65 -24.70 1.45 6.32
CA ASP A 65 -24.85 0.06 5.87
C ASP A 65 -23.86 -0.84 6.63
N ALA A 66 -24.30 -1.29 7.80
CA ALA A 66 -23.49 -2.14 8.68
C ALA A 66 -23.21 -3.54 8.08
N VAL A 67 -24.10 -4.05 7.22
CA VAL A 67 -23.93 -5.36 6.58
C VAL A 67 -22.81 -5.30 5.55
N THR A 68 -22.88 -4.34 4.64
CA THR A 68 -21.82 -4.13 3.64
C THR A 68 -20.49 -3.75 4.31
N SER A 69 -20.54 -2.95 5.38
CA SER A 69 -19.34 -2.63 6.17
C SER A 69 -18.66 -3.88 6.73
N LYS A 70 -19.42 -4.83 7.27
CA LYS A 70 -18.90 -6.11 7.76
C LYS A 70 -18.25 -6.91 6.63
N ASN A 71 -18.92 -7.03 5.49
CA ASN A 71 -18.38 -7.73 4.33
C ASN A 71 -17.05 -7.11 3.85
N PHE A 72 -16.94 -5.78 3.87
CA PHE A 72 -15.72 -5.08 3.49
C PHE A 72 -14.57 -5.37 4.45
N ILE A 73 -14.82 -5.42 5.78
CA ILE A 73 -13.75 -5.74 6.72
C ILE A 73 -13.31 -7.21 6.61
N GLU A 74 -14.22 -8.12 6.32
CA GLU A 74 -13.90 -9.52 6.05
C GLU A 74 -13.05 -9.67 4.78
N THR A 75 -13.42 -8.96 3.70
CA THR A 75 -12.63 -8.89 2.46
C THR A 75 -11.23 -8.30 2.72
N SER A 76 -11.16 -7.20 3.48
CA SER A 76 -9.88 -6.58 3.88
C SER A 76 -8.96 -7.59 4.57
N ASN A 77 -9.48 -8.33 5.54
CA ASN A 77 -8.70 -9.32 6.28
C ASN A 77 -8.27 -10.51 5.40
N SER A 78 -9.13 -10.98 4.50
CA SER A 78 -8.79 -12.03 3.54
C SER A 78 -7.65 -11.62 2.61
N LEU A 79 -7.66 -10.38 2.11
CA LEU A 79 -6.59 -9.85 1.24
C LEU A 79 -5.29 -9.68 2.01
N LEU A 80 -5.35 -9.22 3.27
CA LEU A 80 -4.17 -9.14 4.13
C LEU A 80 -3.54 -10.51 4.36
N PHE A 81 -4.37 -11.52 4.64
CA PHE A 81 -3.90 -12.90 4.84
C PHE A 81 -3.17 -13.43 3.60
N LYS A 82 -3.72 -13.20 2.41
CA LYS A 82 -3.06 -13.57 1.14
C LYS A 82 -1.73 -12.84 0.93
N SER A 83 -1.64 -11.58 1.32
CA SER A 83 -0.37 -10.84 1.28
C SER A 83 0.69 -11.49 2.20
N VAL A 84 0.29 -11.91 3.40
CA VAL A 84 1.16 -12.64 4.34
C VAL A 84 1.61 -13.97 3.72
N GLU A 85 0.68 -14.72 3.12
CA GLU A 85 0.97 -16.01 2.46
C GLU A 85 2.02 -15.84 1.36
N LEU A 86 1.88 -14.85 0.48
CA LEU A 86 2.88 -14.57 -0.56
C LEU A 86 4.24 -14.17 0.04
N MET A 87 4.28 -13.37 1.09
CA MET A 87 5.54 -13.02 1.76
C MET A 87 6.26 -14.24 2.35
N VAL A 88 5.51 -15.23 2.84
CA VAL A 88 6.08 -16.48 3.38
C VAL A 88 6.58 -17.38 2.24
N ILE A 89 5.81 -17.51 1.15
CA ILE A 89 6.12 -18.43 0.06
C ILE A 89 7.19 -17.86 -0.87
N ASP A 90 7.01 -16.64 -1.35
CA ASP A 90 7.84 -16.07 -2.42
C ASP A 90 9.03 -15.24 -1.89
N GLU A 91 8.88 -14.62 -0.72
CA GLU A 91 9.96 -13.86 -0.08
C GLU A 91 10.67 -14.63 1.05
N GLU A 92 10.29 -15.89 1.28
CA GLU A 92 10.88 -16.79 2.30
C GLU A 92 10.90 -16.19 3.72
N LYS A 93 9.96 -15.26 4.02
CA LYS A 93 9.86 -14.64 5.34
C LYS A 93 9.31 -15.61 6.38
N LYS A 94 9.73 -15.45 7.63
CA LYS A 94 9.07 -16.10 8.76
C LYS A 94 7.65 -15.56 8.91
N LEU A 95 6.70 -16.40 9.26
CA LEU A 95 5.27 -16.05 9.39
C LEU A 95 5.05 -14.79 10.25
N GLU A 96 5.68 -14.72 11.42
CA GLU A 96 5.54 -13.58 12.33
C GLU A 96 6.07 -12.28 11.70
N GLU A 97 7.19 -12.33 10.98
CA GLU A 97 7.75 -11.19 10.28
C GLU A 97 6.84 -10.75 9.12
N ALA A 98 6.31 -11.71 8.34
CA ALA A 98 5.40 -11.45 7.26
C ALA A 98 4.09 -10.78 7.77
N GLN A 99 3.51 -11.29 8.84
CA GLN A 99 2.32 -10.72 9.48
C GLN A 99 2.57 -9.28 9.93
N LYS A 100 3.63 -9.05 10.68
CA LYS A 100 4.00 -7.70 11.14
C LYS A 100 4.17 -6.74 9.96
N LYS A 101 4.89 -7.15 8.92
CA LYS A 101 5.14 -6.33 7.74
C LYS A 101 3.86 -6.01 6.95
N ALA A 102 2.99 -7.00 6.77
CA ALA A 102 1.73 -6.80 6.08
C ALA A 102 0.81 -5.84 6.86
N GLU A 103 0.74 -5.96 8.18
CA GLU A 103 -0.05 -5.06 9.05
C GLU A 103 0.49 -3.63 9.02
N GLU A 104 1.82 -3.44 9.08
CA GLU A 104 2.46 -2.13 8.96
C GLU A 104 2.15 -1.49 7.62
N ASN A 105 2.32 -2.21 6.52
CA ASN A 105 2.02 -1.73 5.17
C ASN A 105 0.53 -1.35 5.02
N ARG A 106 -0.39 -2.21 5.48
CA ARG A 106 -1.83 -1.91 5.46
C ARG A 106 -2.15 -0.67 6.28
N LYS A 107 -1.58 -0.52 7.47
CA LYS A 107 -1.80 0.63 8.35
C LYS A 107 -1.35 1.94 7.70
N GLU A 108 -0.19 1.95 7.07
CA GLU A 108 0.31 3.12 6.35
C GLU A 108 -0.64 3.51 5.21
N LEU A 109 -1.00 2.56 4.36
CA LEU A 109 -1.92 2.78 3.23
C LEU A 109 -3.32 3.22 3.70
N PHE A 110 -3.83 2.63 4.78
CA PHE A 110 -5.09 3.03 5.40
C PHE A 110 -5.07 4.49 5.89
N ASN A 111 -3.99 4.91 6.56
CA ASN A 111 -3.83 6.29 7.01
C ASN A 111 -3.76 7.28 5.84
N ASN A 112 -3.16 6.88 4.71
CA ASN A 112 -3.16 7.68 3.49
C ASN A 112 -4.59 7.85 2.96
N TYR A 113 -5.40 6.79 2.90
CA TYR A 113 -6.80 6.89 2.50
C TYR A 113 -7.64 7.76 3.45
N ILE A 114 -7.41 7.68 4.77
CA ILE A 114 -8.08 8.59 5.72
C ILE A 114 -7.74 10.04 5.39
N THR A 115 -6.46 10.35 5.23
CA THR A 115 -5.98 11.71 4.99
C THR A 115 -6.50 12.26 3.67
N ASP A 116 -6.36 11.51 2.59
CA ASP A 116 -6.74 11.96 1.26
C ASP A 116 -8.26 11.92 1.03
N GLY A 117 -8.95 10.95 1.62
CA GLY A 117 -10.40 10.91 1.61
C GLY A 117 -11.04 12.07 2.36
N LYS A 118 -10.43 12.52 3.47
CA LYS A 118 -10.86 13.74 4.18
C LYS A 118 -10.68 14.98 3.30
N LYS A 119 -9.53 15.15 2.67
CA LYS A 119 -9.28 16.26 1.73
C LYS A 119 -10.27 16.22 0.55
N ASN A 120 -10.54 15.02 0.03
CA ASN A 120 -11.48 14.85 -1.06
C ASN A 120 -12.92 15.20 -0.63
N TRP A 121 -13.32 14.83 0.60
CA TRP A 121 -14.60 15.23 1.16
C TRP A 121 -14.75 16.75 1.28
N GLU A 122 -13.71 17.43 1.74
CA GLU A 122 -13.73 18.90 1.85
C GLU A 122 -13.96 19.55 0.49
N LYS A 123 -13.34 19.02 -0.56
CA LYS A 123 -13.40 19.55 -1.93
C LYS A 123 -14.64 19.10 -2.70
N ASN A 124 -14.94 17.80 -2.69
CA ASN A 124 -15.89 17.14 -3.59
C ASN A 124 -17.15 16.62 -2.89
N LYS A 125 -17.24 16.75 -1.54
CA LYS A 125 -18.30 16.18 -0.71
C LYS A 125 -18.48 14.66 -0.89
N SER A 126 -17.39 13.99 -1.20
CA SER A 126 -17.30 12.54 -1.35
C SER A 126 -15.95 12.04 -0.86
N HIS A 127 -15.93 10.92 -0.15
CA HIS A 127 -14.69 10.27 0.26
C HIS A 127 -13.95 9.58 -0.90
N PHE A 128 -14.65 9.24 -1.97
CA PHE A 128 -14.17 8.44 -3.08
C PHE A 128 -14.19 9.19 -4.41
N LYS A 129 -15.37 9.69 -4.80
CA LYS A 129 -15.61 10.24 -6.13
C LYS A 129 -14.74 11.47 -6.43
N GLY A 130 -14.08 11.45 -7.60
CA GLY A 130 -13.22 12.55 -8.04
C GLY A 130 -11.80 12.49 -7.48
N SER A 131 -11.38 11.33 -7.00
CA SER A 131 -10.00 11.07 -6.54
C SER A 131 -9.52 9.69 -6.97
N TYR A 132 -8.21 9.44 -6.84
CA TYR A 132 -7.60 8.13 -7.10
C TYR A 132 -8.20 7.01 -6.23
N ILE A 133 -8.83 7.34 -5.10
CA ILE A 133 -9.46 6.36 -4.20
C ILE A 133 -10.59 5.60 -4.91
N SER A 134 -11.37 6.28 -5.77
CA SER A 134 -12.40 5.60 -6.56
C SER A 134 -11.83 4.66 -7.62
N GLU A 135 -10.69 4.99 -8.20
CA GLU A 135 -9.99 4.13 -9.16
C GLU A 135 -9.41 2.89 -8.47
N ASP A 136 -8.78 3.08 -7.31
CA ASP A 136 -8.28 1.98 -6.48
C ASP A 136 -9.41 1.03 -6.08
N MET A 137 -10.55 1.56 -5.65
CA MET A 137 -11.71 0.74 -5.30
C MET A 137 -12.21 -0.08 -6.50
N ALA A 138 -12.23 0.52 -7.71
CA ALA A 138 -12.62 -0.19 -8.92
C ALA A 138 -11.66 -1.33 -9.30
N VAL A 139 -10.34 -1.14 -9.13
CA VAL A 139 -9.34 -2.20 -9.32
C VAL A 139 -9.53 -3.31 -8.30
N CYS A 140 -9.70 -2.96 -7.02
CA CYS A 140 -9.82 -3.93 -5.94
C CYS A 140 -11.15 -4.71 -6.00
N SER A 141 -12.24 -4.10 -6.48
CA SER A 141 -13.51 -4.81 -6.70
C SER A 141 -13.34 -5.92 -7.75
N LYS A 142 -12.70 -5.63 -8.88
CA LYS A 142 -12.43 -6.65 -9.91
C LYS A 142 -11.61 -7.81 -9.36
N LEU A 143 -10.59 -7.54 -8.55
CA LEU A 143 -9.76 -8.57 -7.92
C LEU A 143 -10.57 -9.53 -7.02
N THR A 144 -11.69 -9.08 -6.48
CA THR A 144 -12.50 -9.86 -5.53
C THR A 144 -13.77 -10.46 -6.15
N GLU A 145 -14.19 -10.03 -7.35
CA GLU A 145 -15.35 -10.54 -8.08
C GLU A 145 -15.05 -11.84 -8.85
N ASP A 146 -13.80 -12.08 -9.24
CA ASP A 146 -13.35 -13.23 -10.03
C ASP A 146 -13.19 -14.52 -9.19
N LYS A 147 -14.03 -14.71 -8.15
CA LYS A 147 -13.96 -15.89 -7.27
C LYS A 147 -15.23 -16.71 -7.30
#